data_fbe63a9fb0c78cf2ea57c429404a1e7e
#
_entry.id   fbe63a9fb0c78cf2ea57c429404a1e7e
#
_cell.length_a   1.000
_cell.length_b   1.000
_cell.length_c   1.000
_cell.angle_alpha   90.00
_cell.angle_beta   90.00
_cell.angle_gamma   90.00
#
_symmetry.space_group_name_H-M   'P 1'
#
loop_
_entity.id
_entity.type
_entity.pdbx_description
1 polymer ?
#
loop_
_entity_poly.entity_id
_entity_poly.type
_entity_poly.pdbx_seq_one_letter_code
_entity_poly.pdbx_strand_id
1 'polypeptide(L)'
;LYHDYMRQAYFCDLLSKGGLTEEVSVRRVGQRTMELNQVSYFINLAETLNFTAAARLSGVSQPSLTRAIRRLEDELGGPLIYRDGKNSRLTGLGHDVEAEFRRMVVAMKSVRNHSEHWAMGGHRVLDVAVAPTVGPKEFTAFFESALAEMPSIEIKLHSLQSNEDTSEVLSGKYHACIMPRETRPERKLDVHPLFRERFVLGCSANHPLAANEIVRGEDLLEFPFVDRLKCEFRDRILDHFARRDLLMRPRFRSDREDWVQRVVADGHAICILPERSPTVQGLVTRPIDGFVLEREVVIATVSGSTATVEIRNIAQLAARYEWN
;
A
#
# COMPACT_ATOMS: atom_id res chain seq x y z
N LEU A 1 -21.25 16.61 14.26
CA LEU A 1 -22.02 17.65 14.96
C LEU A 1 -23.42 17.18 15.39
N TYR A 2 -24.13 16.31 14.64
CA TYR A 2 -25.48 15.83 15.02
C TYR A 2 -25.43 14.64 15.99
N HIS A 3 -24.35 13.86 15.99
CA HIS A 3 -24.18 12.70 16.89
C HIS A 3 -23.69 13.08 18.29
N ASP A 4 -22.96 14.17 18.43
CA ASP A 4 -22.48 14.66 19.73
C ASP A 4 -23.59 15.41 20.51
N TYR A 5 -24.52 16.02 19.81
CA TYR A 5 -25.65 16.71 20.44
C TYR A 5 -26.66 15.75 21.09
N MET A 6 -26.86 14.57 20.50
CA MET A 6 -27.76 13.54 21.05
C MET A 6 -27.15 12.79 22.24
N ARG A 7 -25.81 12.67 22.33
CA ARG A 7 -25.15 12.10 23.52
C ARG A 7 -25.20 13.02 24.75
N GLN A 8 -25.12 14.31 24.55
CA GLN A 8 -25.22 15.28 25.66
C GLN A 8 -26.66 15.43 26.18
N ALA A 9 -27.67 15.34 25.34
CA ALA A 9 -29.07 15.41 25.75
C ALA A 9 -29.51 14.18 26.56
N TYR A 10 -29.02 12.97 26.25
CA TYR A 10 -29.32 11.76 27.02
C TYR A 10 -28.64 11.73 28.39
N PHE A 11 -27.49 12.40 28.55
CA PHE A 11 -26.76 12.43 29.81
C PHE A 11 -27.35 13.41 30.83
N CYS A 12 -28.02 14.46 30.38
CA CYS A 12 -28.68 15.42 31.26
C CYS A 12 -30.03 14.91 31.80
N ASP A 13 -30.74 14.04 31.08
CA ASP A 13 -32.04 13.50 31.53
C ASP A 13 -31.90 12.37 32.55
N LEU A 14 -30.74 11.71 32.64
CA LEU A 14 -30.44 10.67 33.62
C LEU A 14 -30.01 11.24 35.00
N LEU A 15 -29.59 12.49 35.05
CA LEU A 15 -29.17 13.15 36.30
C LEU A 15 -30.31 13.83 37.05
N SER A 16 -31.51 13.95 36.45
CA SER A 16 -32.69 14.61 37.07
C SER A 16 -33.66 13.68 37.81
N LYS A 17 -33.47 12.36 37.72
CA LYS A 17 -34.31 11.38 38.44
C LYS A 17 -33.47 10.65 39.48
N GLY A 18 -33.61 11.14 40.70
CA GLY A 18 -32.85 10.80 41.91
C GLY A 18 -32.66 9.35 42.25
N GLY A 19 -31.49 9.09 42.82
CA GLY A 19 -31.23 8.04 43.76
C GLY A 19 -30.58 6.78 43.20
N LEU A 20 -29.25 6.80 43.13
CA LEU A 20 -28.35 5.70 43.53
C LEU A 20 -26.91 6.26 43.41
N THR A 21 -26.30 6.52 44.55
CA THR A 21 -24.88 6.84 44.66
C THR A 21 -24.09 5.56 44.51
N GLU A 22 -23.85 5.13 43.27
CA GLU A 22 -22.66 4.36 42.95
C GLU A 22 -21.63 5.34 42.40
N GLU A 23 -20.60 5.62 43.19
CA GLU A 23 -19.38 6.28 42.73
C GLU A 23 -18.81 5.47 41.58
N VAL A 24 -19.16 5.83 40.34
CA VAL A 24 -18.37 5.49 39.18
C VAL A 24 -17.07 6.27 39.37
N SER A 25 -16.13 5.63 40.06
CA SER A 25 -14.75 6.07 40.13
C SER A 25 -14.20 6.13 38.73
N VAL A 26 -14.34 7.29 38.08
CA VAL A 26 -13.54 7.62 36.88
C VAL A 26 -12.11 7.69 37.46
N ARG A 27 -11.42 6.55 37.43
CA ARG A 27 -9.98 6.51 37.73
C ARG A 27 -9.36 7.53 36.79
N ARG A 28 -8.91 8.66 37.32
CA ARG A 28 -8.00 9.56 36.64
C ARG A 28 -6.88 8.67 36.11
N VAL A 29 -6.82 8.51 34.80
CA VAL A 29 -5.66 7.95 34.12
C VAL A 29 -4.52 8.86 34.50
N GLY A 30 -3.75 8.47 35.54
CA GLY A 30 -2.56 9.18 35.91
C GLY A 30 -1.69 9.29 34.66
N GLN A 31 -0.97 10.38 34.50
CA GLN A 31 -0.01 10.64 33.44
C GLN A 31 1.07 9.54 33.41
N ARG A 32 0.70 8.36 32.94
CA ARG A 32 1.65 7.30 32.58
C ARG A 32 1.87 7.46 31.09
N THR A 33 3.05 7.88 30.73
CA THR A 33 3.48 8.11 29.36
C THR A 33 3.80 6.76 28.72
N MET A 34 3.04 6.37 27.70
CA MET A 34 3.31 5.20 26.88
C MET A 34 4.73 5.27 26.30
N GLU A 35 5.53 4.24 26.52
CA GLU A 35 6.91 4.17 26.04
C GLU A 35 6.96 3.55 24.64
N LEU A 36 7.73 4.13 23.73
CA LEU A 36 7.89 3.64 22.35
C LEU A 36 8.37 2.18 22.29
N ASN A 37 9.14 1.73 23.27
CA ASN A 37 9.58 0.34 23.35
C ASN A 37 8.41 -0.61 23.61
N GLN A 38 7.43 -0.23 24.43
CA GLN A 38 6.23 -1.03 24.72
C GLN A 38 5.42 -1.23 23.45
N VAL A 39 5.26 -0.17 22.63
CA VAL A 39 4.59 -0.21 21.33
C VAL A 39 5.30 -1.18 20.38
N SER A 40 6.63 -1.08 20.28
CA SER A 40 7.44 -1.98 19.42
C SER A 40 7.33 -3.43 19.87
N TYR A 41 7.32 -3.69 21.18
CA TYR A 41 7.18 -5.04 21.75
C TYR A 41 5.79 -5.62 21.46
N PHE A 42 4.75 -4.78 21.53
CA PHE A 42 3.40 -5.21 21.20
C PHE A 42 3.30 -5.58 19.71
N ILE A 43 3.85 -4.80 18.79
CA ILE A 43 3.85 -5.13 17.35
C ILE A 43 4.57 -6.45 17.09
N ASN A 44 5.76 -6.69 17.66
CA ASN A 44 6.47 -7.97 17.56
C ASN A 44 5.64 -9.13 18.14
N LEU A 45 4.88 -8.88 19.20
CA LEU A 45 3.99 -9.88 19.80
C LEU A 45 2.75 -10.13 18.93
N ALA A 46 2.17 -9.11 18.33
CA ALA A 46 1.03 -9.23 17.40
C ALA A 46 1.41 -10.04 16.15
N GLU A 47 2.63 -9.88 15.64
CA GLU A 47 3.12 -10.64 14.47
C GLU A 47 3.39 -12.11 14.78
N THR A 48 3.95 -12.38 15.96
CA THR A 48 4.37 -13.76 16.30
C THR A 48 3.33 -14.54 17.07
N LEU A 49 2.41 -13.86 17.76
CA LEU A 49 1.45 -14.41 18.72
C LEU A 49 2.12 -15.34 19.76
N ASN A 50 3.41 -15.12 20.02
CA ASN A 50 4.26 -15.93 20.88
C ASN A 50 5.22 -15.04 21.69
N PHE A 51 5.03 -15.00 23.01
CA PHE A 51 5.83 -14.16 23.91
C PHE A 51 7.34 -14.44 23.86
N THR A 52 7.75 -15.70 23.69
CA THR A 52 9.17 -16.07 23.60
C THR A 52 9.78 -15.62 22.27
N ALA A 53 9.06 -15.80 21.17
CA ALA A 53 9.50 -15.35 19.85
C ALA A 53 9.54 -13.82 19.77
N ALA A 54 8.52 -13.13 20.29
CA ALA A 54 8.47 -11.68 20.36
C ALA A 54 9.60 -11.09 21.22
N ALA A 55 9.92 -11.71 22.36
CA ALA A 55 11.03 -11.29 23.22
C ALA A 55 12.37 -11.38 22.49
N ARG A 56 12.60 -12.47 21.75
CA ARG A 56 13.80 -12.66 20.92
C ARG A 56 13.90 -11.58 19.82
N LEU A 57 12.82 -11.31 19.11
CA LEU A 57 12.77 -10.25 18.09
C LEU A 57 13.00 -8.85 18.70
N SER A 58 12.54 -8.65 19.92
CA SER A 58 12.68 -7.38 20.65
C SER A 58 14.04 -7.22 21.36
N GLY A 59 14.90 -8.24 21.35
CA GLY A 59 16.20 -8.21 22.00
C GLY A 59 16.12 -8.17 23.53
N VAL A 60 15.03 -8.68 24.15
CA VAL A 60 14.80 -8.65 25.61
C VAL A 60 14.44 -10.02 26.14
N SER A 61 14.47 -10.18 27.48
CA SER A 61 13.97 -11.40 28.11
C SER A 61 12.43 -11.47 28.06
N GLN A 62 11.90 -12.68 27.97
CA GLN A 62 10.44 -12.89 27.98
C GLN A 62 9.73 -12.29 29.21
N PRO A 63 10.26 -12.37 30.43
CA PRO A 63 9.67 -11.67 31.59
C PRO A 63 9.65 -10.14 31.43
N SER A 64 10.67 -9.56 30.78
CA SER A 64 10.74 -8.12 30.53
C SER A 64 9.68 -7.68 29.51
N LEU A 65 9.55 -8.43 28.41
CA LEU A 65 8.51 -8.18 27.41
C LEU A 65 7.11 -8.29 28.06
N THR A 66 6.85 -9.35 28.83
CA THR A 66 5.56 -9.55 29.51
C THR A 66 5.21 -8.38 30.43
N ARG A 67 6.19 -7.86 31.19
CA ARG A 67 5.96 -6.68 32.05
C ARG A 67 5.67 -5.43 31.25
N ALA A 68 6.37 -5.24 30.12
CA ALA A 68 6.16 -4.09 29.26
C ALA A 68 4.75 -4.11 28.62
N ILE A 69 4.31 -5.27 28.13
CA ILE A 69 2.95 -5.44 27.60
C ILE A 69 1.89 -5.17 28.65
N ARG A 70 2.04 -5.72 29.87
CA ARG A 70 1.08 -5.44 30.97
C ARG A 70 0.99 -3.97 31.32
N ARG A 71 2.12 -3.25 31.33
CA ARG A 71 2.11 -1.79 31.56
C ARG A 71 1.36 -1.06 30.46
N LEU A 72 1.56 -1.46 29.20
CA LEU A 72 0.84 -0.90 28.06
C LEU A 72 -0.67 -1.17 28.17
N GLU A 73 -1.07 -2.39 28.54
CA GLU A 73 -2.47 -2.78 28.80
C GLU A 73 -3.07 -1.95 29.95
N ASP A 74 -2.33 -1.75 31.04
CA ASP A 74 -2.75 -0.90 32.18
C ASP A 74 -2.94 0.56 31.77
N GLU A 75 -2.13 1.07 30.87
CA GLU A 75 -2.22 2.45 30.35
C GLU A 75 -3.39 2.64 29.39
N LEU A 76 -3.65 1.65 28.56
CA LEU A 76 -4.76 1.67 27.59
C LEU A 76 -6.11 1.29 28.25
N GLY A 77 -6.09 0.81 29.48
CA GLY A 77 -7.28 0.47 30.25
C GLY A 77 -7.92 -0.86 29.88
N GLY A 78 -7.19 -1.73 29.15
CA GLY A 78 -7.70 -3.05 28.78
C GLY A 78 -6.65 -3.98 28.19
N PRO A 79 -6.92 -5.31 28.19
CA PRO A 79 -6.00 -6.29 27.65
C PRO A 79 -5.91 -6.18 26.11
N LEU A 80 -4.69 -6.29 25.59
CA LEU A 80 -4.40 -6.32 24.16
C LEU A 80 -4.28 -7.75 23.62
N ILE A 81 -3.88 -8.68 24.53
CA ILE A 81 -3.66 -10.10 24.20
C ILE A 81 -4.43 -10.95 25.22
N TYR A 82 -5.05 -12.01 24.73
CA TYR A 82 -5.63 -13.06 25.58
C TYR A 82 -5.09 -14.43 25.20
N ARG A 83 -5.23 -15.40 26.12
CA ARG A 83 -4.85 -16.79 25.87
C ARG A 83 -6.07 -17.59 25.46
N ASP A 84 -5.94 -18.30 24.34
CA ASP A 84 -6.88 -19.29 23.84
C ASP A 84 -6.19 -20.67 23.87
N GLY A 85 -6.30 -21.37 25.00
CA GLY A 85 -5.57 -22.60 25.26
C GLY A 85 -4.05 -22.40 25.29
N LYS A 86 -3.34 -22.99 24.31
CA LYS A 86 -1.88 -22.85 24.16
C LYS A 86 -1.48 -21.64 23.29
N ASN A 87 -2.45 -21.00 22.64
CA ASN A 87 -2.20 -19.93 21.69
C ASN A 87 -2.47 -18.55 22.34
N SER A 88 -1.76 -17.52 21.88
CA SER A 88 -2.09 -16.13 22.15
C SER A 88 -2.88 -15.54 20.98
N ARG A 89 -3.84 -14.67 21.28
CA ARG A 89 -4.64 -13.94 20.27
C ARG A 89 -4.80 -12.49 20.67
N LEU A 90 -4.98 -11.61 19.69
CA LEU A 90 -5.33 -10.20 19.94
C LEU A 90 -6.78 -10.10 20.45
N THR A 91 -7.01 -9.18 21.38
CA THR A 91 -8.36 -8.76 21.78
C THR A 91 -8.94 -7.79 20.73
N GLY A 92 -10.21 -7.39 20.87
CA GLY A 92 -10.78 -6.31 20.08
C GLY A 92 -9.96 -5.01 20.18
N LEU A 93 -9.60 -4.60 21.39
CA LEU A 93 -8.73 -3.45 21.62
C LEU A 93 -7.35 -3.64 20.97
N GLY A 94 -6.78 -4.86 21.05
CA GLY A 94 -5.50 -5.20 20.42
C GLY A 94 -5.54 -5.00 18.89
N HIS A 95 -6.62 -5.41 18.23
CA HIS A 95 -6.82 -5.17 16.81
C HIS A 95 -7.00 -3.69 16.48
N ASP A 96 -7.78 -2.96 17.29
CA ASP A 96 -8.07 -1.54 17.05
C ASP A 96 -6.79 -0.69 17.13
N VAL A 97 -5.89 -0.97 18.08
CA VAL A 97 -4.66 -0.19 18.27
C VAL A 97 -3.49 -0.67 17.38
N GLU A 98 -3.55 -1.88 16.84
CA GLU A 98 -2.44 -2.46 16.06
C GLU A 98 -2.05 -1.58 14.87
N ALA A 99 -3.01 -1.10 14.09
CA ALA A 99 -2.77 -0.27 12.91
C ALA A 99 -2.10 1.06 13.29
N GLU A 100 -2.56 1.70 14.40
CA GLU A 100 -1.96 2.93 14.89
C GLU A 100 -0.53 2.72 15.39
N PHE A 101 -0.30 1.65 16.13
CA PHE A 101 1.02 1.30 16.64
C PHE A 101 2.01 0.94 15.54
N ARG A 102 1.56 0.27 14.47
CA ARG A 102 2.39 0.06 13.28
C ARG A 102 2.83 1.39 12.67
N ARG A 103 1.94 2.36 12.54
CA ARG A 103 2.28 3.71 12.06
C ARG A 103 3.30 4.41 12.96
N MET A 104 3.17 4.31 14.29
CA MET A 104 4.14 4.86 15.23
C MET A 104 5.54 4.23 15.08
N VAL A 105 5.61 2.89 14.95
CA VAL A 105 6.88 2.17 14.75
C VAL A 105 7.54 2.56 13.43
N VAL A 106 6.77 2.72 12.36
CA VAL A 106 7.27 3.18 11.05
C VAL A 106 7.80 4.61 11.14
N ALA A 107 7.04 5.52 11.76
CA ALA A 107 7.47 6.90 11.96
C ALA A 107 8.79 7.00 12.78
N MET A 108 8.91 6.18 13.82
CA MET A 108 10.13 6.10 14.63
C MET A 108 11.34 5.59 13.82
N LYS A 109 11.15 4.56 12.99
CA LYS A 109 12.20 4.09 12.07
C LYS A 109 12.60 5.17 11.07
N SER A 110 11.63 5.91 10.53
CA SER A 110 11.89 7.04 9.62
C SER A 110 12.75 8.12 10.29
N VAL A 111 12.44 8.53 11.52
CA VAL A 111 13.27 9.49 12.28
C VAL A 111 14.69 8.97 12.45
N ARG A 112 14.87 7.71 12.80
CA ARG A 112 16.20 7.10 12.97
C ARG A 112 16.97 7.09 11.65
N ASN A 113 16.34 6.68 10.55
CA ASN A 113 16.94 6.68 9.22
C ASN A 113 17.40 8.09 8.82
N HIS A 114 16.56 9.12 9.04
CA HIS A 114 16.93 10.52 8.77
C HIS A 114 18.15 10.96 9.58
N SER A 115 18.22 10.56 10.86
CA SER A 115 19.35 10.89 11.73
C SER A 115 20.65 10.20 11.30
N GLU A 116 20.59 8.93 10.94
CA GLU A 116 21.74 8.15 10.44
C GLU A 116 22.28 8.71 9.13
N HIS A 117 21.39 9.08 8.19
CA HIS A 117 21.78 9.71 6.92
C HIS A 117 22.39 11.11 7.11
N TRP A 118 21.86 11.88 8.07
CA TRP A 118 22.47 13.17 8.43
C TRP A 118 23.91 13.00 8.94
N ALA A 119 24.15 11.96 9.75
CA ALA A 119 25.48 11.66 10.31
C ALA A 119 26.49 11.15 9.25
N MET A 120 26.01 10.54 8.15
CA MET A 120 26.84 9.98 7.08
C MET A 120 27.18 10.97 5.94
N GLY A 121 26.98 12.28 6.12
CA GLY A 121 27.43 13.28 5.15
C GLY A 121 26.40 13.70 4.11
N GLY A 122 25.11 13.48 4.35
CA GLY A 122 24.06 14.22 3.66
C GLY A 122 23.47 13.59 2.40
N HIS A 123 23.78 12.34 2.06
CA HIS A 123 23.00 11.64 1.05
C HIS A 123 21.60 11.35 1.61
N ARG A 124 20.56 11.90 0.99
CA ARG A 124 19.19 11.69 1.39
C ARG A 124 18.57 10.56 0.58
N VAL A 125 18.03 9.57 1.27
CA VAL A 125 17.34 8.44 0.64
C VAL A 125 15.90 8.81 0.38
N LEU A 126 15.45 8.62 -0.86
CA LEU A 126 14.05 8.67 -1.27
C LEU A 126 13.54 7.25 -1.48
N ASP A 127 12.72 6.78 -0.55
CA ASP A 127 12.01 5.52 -0.68
C ASP A 127 10.75 5.75 -1.53
N VAL A 128 10.73 5.19 -2.75
CA VAL A 128 9.64 5.32 -3.70
C VAL A 128 9.03 3.94 -3.95
N ALA A 129 7.75 3.79 -3.63
CA ALA A 129 7.01 2.57 -3.93
C ALA A 129 6.36 2.65 -5.31
N VAL A 130 6.40 1.55 -6.07
CA VAL A 130 5.84 1.47 -7.42
C VAL A 130 4.86 0.31 -7.47
N ALA A 131 3.65 0.55 -7.98
CA ALA A 131 2.66 -0.49 -8.17
C ALA A 131 3.19 -1.57 -9.16
N PRO A 132 3.00 -2.87 -8.86
CA PRO A 132 3.57 -3.96 -9.66
C PRO A 132 3.19 -3.93 -11.14
N THR A 133 2.05 -3.34 -11.45
CA THR A 133 1.50 -3.24 -12.81
C THR A 133 2.00 -2.04 -13.59
N VAL A 134 2.74 -1.12 -12.96
CA VAL A 134 3.39 0.03 -13.60
C VAL A 134 4.73 -0.41 -14.17
N GLY A 135 4.86 -0.34 -15.49
CA GLY A 135 6.10 -0.74 -16.17
C GLY A 135 7.24 0.25 -15.97
N PRO A 136 8.49 -0.21 -15.94
CA PRO A 136 9.66 0.65 -15.69
C PRO A 136 10.08 1.50 -16.89
N LYS A 137 9.59 1.22 -18.09
CA LYS A 137 10.07 1.81 -19.35
C LYS A 137 10.13 3.34 -19.31
N GLU A 138 9.06 3.98 -18.88
CA GLU A 138 8.96 5.45 -18.83
C GLU A 138 9.76 6.05 -17.65
N PHE A 139 9.99 5.24 -16.61
CA PHE A 139 10.62 5.73 -15.36
C PHE A 139 12.14 5.70 -15.38
N THR A 140 12.78 4.92 -16.26
CA THR A 140 14.25 4.84 -16.30
C THR A 140 14.87 6.21 -16.60
N ALA A 141 14.42 6.88 -17.67
CA ALA A 141 14.91 8.21 -18.03
C ALA A 141 14.47 9.29 -17.03
N PHE A 142 13.28 9.15 -16.45
CA PHE A 142 12.83 10.06 -15.39
C PHE A 142 13.73 9.99 -14.15
N PHE A 143 14.06 8.79 -13.66
CA PHE A 143 14.94 8.63 -12.52
C PHE A 143 16.38 9.07 -12.83
N GLU A 144 16.86 8.87 -14.04
CA GLU A 144 18.15 9.42 -14.49
C GLU A 144 18.15 10.95 -14.40
N SER A 145 17.09 11.60 -14.89
CA SER A 145 16.93 13.05 -14.79
C SER A 145 16.85 13.52 -13.33
N ALA A 146 16.13 12.77 -12.47
CA ALA A 146 16.03 13.07 -11.04
C ALA A 146 17.38 13.00 -10.33
N LEU A 147 18.19 11.99 -10.62
CA LEU A 147 19.53 11.83 -10.06
C LEU A 147 20.50 12.92 -10.56
N ALA A 148 20.36 13.34 -11.82
CA ALA A 148 21.17 14.43 -12.37
C ALA A 148 20.85 15.80 -11.73
N GLU A 149 19.56 16.09 -11.48
CA GLU A 149 19.13 17.33 -10.84
C GLU A 149 19.38 17.34 -9.31
N MET A 150 19.42 16.17 -8.69
CA MET A 150 19.57 16.01 -7.24
C MET A 150 20.73 15.05 -6.92
N PRO A 151 21.99 15.44 -7.14
CA PRO A 151 23.14 14.52 -7.02
C PRO A 151 23.39 14.01 -5.58
N SER A 152 22.76 14.61 -4.58
CA SER A 152 22.88 14.21 -3.17
C SER A 152 21.79 13.23 -2.72
N ILE A 153 20.93 12.71 -3.61
CA ILE A 153 19.92 11.72 -3.26
C ILE A 153 20.31 10.32 -3.66
N GLU A 154 19.83 9.36 -2.90
CA GLU A 154 19.74 7.94 -3.26
C GLU A 154 18.25 7.60 -3.47
N ILE A 155 17.87 7.02 -4.59
CA ILE A 155 16.51 6.56 -4.83
C ILE A 155 16.46 5.06 -4.55
N LYS A 156 15.58 4.65 -3.61
CA LYS A 156 15.26 3.24 -3.34
C LYS A 156 13.87 2.93 -3.88
N LEU A 157 13.81 1.99 -4.82
CA LEU A 157 12.55 1.55 -5.40
C LEU A 157 12.04 0.32 -4.64
N HIS A 158 10.78 0.37 -4.26
CA HIS A 158 10.07 -0.69 -3.58
C HIS A 158 8.87 -1.14 -4.42
N SER A 159 8.55 -2.43 -4.39
CA SER A 159 7.28 -2.90 -4.97
C SER A 159 6.16 -2.67 -3.98
N LEU A 160 5.13 -1.92 -4.36
CA LEU A 160 3.92 -1.73 -3.57
C LEU A 160 3.20 -3.08 -3.40
N GLN A 161 2.92 -3.46 -2.16
CA GLN A 161 2.23 -4.72 -1.88
C GLN A 161 0.71 -4.55 -2.12
N SER A 162 0.00 -5.67 -2.33
CA SER A 162 -1.44 -5.64 -2.68
C SER A 162 -2.36 -5.03 -1.62
N ASN A 163 -1.90 -5.02 -0.36
CA ASN A 163 -2.62 -4.44 0.78
C ASN A 163 -2.09 -3.06 1.18
N GLU A 164 -1.15 -2.53 0.42
CA GLU A 164 -0.57 -1.21 0.62
C GLU A 164 -1.20 -0.24 -0.38
N ASP A 165 -1.50 0.95 0.10
CA ASP A 165 -2.09 2.04 -0.65
C ASP A 165 -1.39 3.36 -0.31
N THR A 166 -2.03 4.46 -0.60
CA THR A 166 -1.53 5.79 -0.27
C THR A 166 -1.35 6.03 1.24
N SER A 167 -1.94 5.21 2.12
CA SER A 167 -1.76 5.31 3.56
C SER A 167 -0.32 5.05 4.00
N GLU A 168 0.42 4.25 3.26
CA GLU A 168 1.84 3.98 3.53
C GLU A 168 2.74 5.21 3.28
N VAL A 169 2.32 6.11 2.40
CA VAL A 169 2.97 7.43 2.23
C VAL A 169 2.65 8.32 3.43
N LEU A 170 1.38 8.35 3.88
CA LEU A 170 0.98 9.12 5.04
C LEU A 170 1.64 8.66 6.34
N SER A 171 1.93 7.35 6.45
CA SER A 171 2.65 6.79 7.59
C SER A 171 4.15 7.11 7.60
N GLY A 172 4.69 7.60 6.46
CA GLY A 172 6.11 7.85 6.28
C GLY A 172 6.94 6.59 5.95
N LYS A 173 6.30 5.47 5.60
CA LYS A 173 6.99 4.27 5.13
C LYS A 173 7.64 4.50 3.78
N TYR A 174 6.93 5.17 2.88
CA TYR A 174 7.43 5.62 1.59
C TYR A 174 7.34 7.13 1.49
N HIS A 175 8.29 7.74 0.82
CA HIS A 175 8.30 9.18 0.56
C HIS A 175 7.40 9.54 -0.62
N ALA A 176 7.22 8.62 -1.56
CA ALA A 176 6.34 8.73 -2.70
C ALA A 176 5.82 7.36 -3.13
N CYS A 177 4.63 7.32 -3.74
CA CYS A 177 4.08 6.16 -4.43
C CYS A 177 3.78 6.49 -5.89
N ILE A 178 4.21 5.61 -6.81
CA ILE A 178 3.83 5.65 -8.23
C ILE A 178 2.82 4.53 -8.47
N MET A 179 1.60 4.91 -8.81
CA MET A 179 0.48 3.98 -8.86
C MET A 179 -0.66 4.48 -9.76
N PRO A 180 -1.59 3.63 -10.18
CA PRO A 180 -2.82 4.10 -10.79
C PRO A 180 -3.61 5.01 -9.85
N ARG A 181 -4.20 6.09 -10.39
CA ARG A 181 -4.99 7.03 -9.62
C ARG A 181 -6.19 6.33 -8.99
N GLU A 182 -6.32 6.47 -7.69
CA GLU A 182 -7.50 6.04 -6.96
C GLU A 182 -8.69 6.98 -7.22
N THR A 183 -9.90 6.42 -7.14
CA THR A 183 -11.14 7.17 -7.35
C THR A 183 -11.37 8.25 -6.28
N ARG A 184 -10.77 8.08 -5.09
CA ARG A 184 -10.86 9.02 -3.97
C ARG A 184 -9.50 9.19 -3.31
N PRO A 185 -8.65 10.10 -3.82
CA PRO A 185 -7.37 10.37 -3.20
C PRO A 185 -7.56 10.97 -1.79
N GLU A 186 -6.70 10.61 -0.87
CA GLU A 186 -6.71 11.19 0.48
C GLU A 186 -6.34 12.68 0.44
N ARG A 187 -7.08 13.50 1.20
CA ARG A 187 -6.91 14.97 1.23
C ARG A 187 -5.53 15.47 1.69
N LYS A 188 -4.73 14.59 2.29
CA LYS A 188 -3.41 14.90 2.83
C LYS A 188 -2.26 14.57 1.87
N LEU A 189 -2.58 14.17 0.64
CA LEU A 189 -1.60 13.84 -0.38
C LEU A 189 -1.65 14.84 -1.52
N ASP A 190 -0.49 15.21 -2.01
CA ASP A 190 -0.31 15.86 -3.30
C ASP A 190 -0.18 14.76 -4.35
N VAL A 191 -1.10 14.76 -5.30
CA VAL A 191 -1.19 13.75 -6.36
C VAL A 191 -0.96 14.42 -7.70
N HIS A 192 0.14 14.06 -8.35
CA HIS A 192 0.51 14.62 -9.66
C HIS A 192 0.30 13.57 -10.74
N PRO A 193 -0.51 13.86 -11.78
CA PRO A 193 -0.68 12.97 -12.92
C PRO A 193 0.63 12.89 -13.70
N LEU A 194 0.98 11.68 -14.13
CA LEU A 194 2.16 11.41 -14.95
C LEU A 194 1.72 11.18 -16.41
N PHE A 195 1.03 10.10 -16.65
CA PHE A 195 0.51 9.76 -17.98
C PHE A 195 -0.78 8.96 -17.87
N ARG A 196 -1.45 8.84 -19.04
CA ARG A 196 -2.57 7.92 -19.24
C ARG A 196 -2.16 6.80 -20.18
N GLU A 197 -2.70 5.62 -19.93
CA GLU A 197 -2.47 4.46 -20.75
C GLU A 197 -3.73 3.59 -20.84
N ARG A 198 -3.85 2.85 -21.94
CA ARG A 198 -4.97 1.94 -22.17
C ARG A 198 -4.59 0.52 -21.79
N PHE A 199 -5.60 -0.27 -21.47
CA PHE A 199 -5.46 -1.72 -21.39
C PHE A 199 -5.61 -2.32 -22.78
N VAL A 200 -4.69 -3.19 -23.14
CA VAL A 200 -4.57 -3.81 -24.47
C VAL A 200 -4.32 -5.30 -24.34
N LEU A 201 -4.49 -6.04 -25.41
CA LEU A 201 -4.03 -7.42 -25.51
C LEU A 201 -2.50 -7.45 -25.49
N GLY A 202 -1.92 -8.33 -24.68
CA GLY A 202 -0.53 -8.77 -24.76
C GLY A 202 -0.45 -10.18 -25.31
N CYS A 203 0.40 -10.40 -26.30
CA CYS A 203 0.66 -11.72 -26.88
C CYS A 203 2.12 -11.83 -27.35
N SER A 204 2.56 -13.04 -27.69
CA SER A 204 3.86 -13.24 -28.32
C SER A 204 3.91 -12.57 -29.70
N ALA A 205 5.07 -12.06 -30.10
CA ALA A 205 5.26 -11.51 -31.45
C ALA A 205 4.95 -12.51 -32.57
N ASN A 206 5.07 -13.82 -32.28
CA ASN A 206 4.77 -14.91 -33.20
C ASN A 206 3.34 -15.46 -33.07
N HIS A 207 2.51 -14.85 -32.20
CA HIS A 207 1.14 -15.29 -31.98
C HIS A 207 0.25 -14.91 -33.15
N PRO A 208 -0.75 -15.75 -33.55
CA PRO A 208 -1.66 -15.41 -34.66
C PRO A 208 -2.32 -14.04 -34.51
N LEU A 209 -2.72 -13.65 -33.29
CA LEU A 209 -3.33 -12.35 -33.01
C LEU A 209 -2.37 -11.16 -33.19
N ALA A 210 -1.07 -11.40 -33.19
CA ALA A 210 -0.06 -10.34 -33.38
C ALA A 210 -0.05 -9.78 -34.82
N ALA A 211 -0.59 -10.53 -35.76
CA ALA A 211 -0.73 -10.06 -37.17
C ALA A 211 -1.87 -9.04 -37.36
N ASN A 212 -2.82 -8.98 -36.45
CA ASN A 212 -3.97 -8.09 -36.52
C ASN A 212 -3.61 -6.72 -35.95
N GLU A 213 -4.04 -5.63 -36.64
CA GLU A 213 -3.92 -4.28 -36.08
C GLU A 213 -4.85 -4.07 -34.88
N ILE A 214 -6.07 -4.64 -34.97
CA ILE A 214 -7.08 -4.64 -33.87
C ILE A 214 -7.61 -6.07 -33.75
N VAL A 215 -7.74 -6.55 -32.52
CA VAL A 215 -8.19 -7.91 -32.22
C VAL A 215 -9.64 -7.86 -31.73
N ARG A 216 -10.49 -8.78 -32.22
CA ARG A 216 -11.86 -8.89 -31.72
C ARG A 216 -11.90 -9.61 -30.40
N GLY A 217 -12.86 -9.24 -29.55
CA GLY A 217 -13.02 -9.85 -28.21
C GLY A 217 -13.27 -11.36 -28.27
N GLU A 218 -14.03 -11.82 -29.29
CA GLU A 218 -14.34 -13.25 -29.50
C GLU A 218 -13.08 -14.07 -29.78
N ASP A 219 -12.13 -13.51 -30.51
CA ASP A 219 -10.90 -14.21 -30.90
C ASP A 219 -10.03 -14.55 -29.67
N LEU A 220 -10.19 -13.82 -28.55
CA LEU A 220 -9.47 -14.09 -27.30
C LEU A 220 -9.87 -15.43 -26.66
N LEU A 221 -11.09 -15.90 -26.89
CA LEU A 221 -11.61 -17.12 -26.28
C LEU A 221 -10.97 -18.40 -26.85
N GLU A 222 -10.34 -18.31 -28.00
CA GLU A 222 -9.66 -19.42 -28.66
C GLU A 222 -8.31 -19.76 -28.02
N PHE A 223 -7.78 -18.87 -27.19
CA PHE A 223 -6.44 -18.99 -26.64
C PHE A 223 -6.43 -19.08 -25.11
N PRO A 224 -5.43 -19.76 -24.53
CA PRO A 224 -5.21 -19.74 -23.08
C PRO A 224 -5.00 -18.32 -22.56
N PHE A 225 -5.69 -17.97 -21.46
CA PHE A 225 -5.62 -16.66 -20.84
C PHE A 225 -4.84 -16.71 -19.52
N VAL A 226 -3.99 -15.70 -19.28
CA VAL A 226 -3.32 -15.47 -18.01
C VAL A 226 -4.06 -14.39 -17.22
N ASP A 227 -4.45 -14.74 -16.00
CA ASP A 227 -5.10 -13.84 -15.05
C ASP A 227 -4.03 -13.18 -14.16
N ARG A 228 -4.00 -11.86 -14.17
CA ARG A 228 -3.06 -11.02 -13.42
C ARG A 228 -3.66 -10.67 -12.06
N LEU A 229 -3.31 -11.44 -11.02
CA LEU A 229 -3.94 -11.34 -9.70
C LEU A 229 -3.75 -9.99 -8.99
N LYS A 230 -2.67 -9.27 -9.27
CA LYS A 230 -2.40 -7.92 -8.72
C LYS A 230 -2.83 -6.78 -9.64
N CYS A 231 -3.60 -7.05 -10.68
CA CYS A 231 -4.14 -6.01 -11.54
C CYS A 231 -5.30 -5.28 -10.84
N GLU A 232 -5.17 -4.02 -10.58
CA GLU A 232 -6.15 -3.15 -9.90
C GLU A 232 -7.46 -3.05 -10.67
N PHE A 233 -7.40 -3.26 -11.98
CA PHE A 233 -8.55 -3.23 -12.90
C PHE A 233 -9.07 -4.61 -13.27
N ARG A 234 -8.56 -5.66 -12.61
CA ARG A 234 -8.88 -7.06 -12.93
C ARG A 234 -10.38 -7.32 -13.03
N ASP A 235 -11.14 -6.94 -12.01
CA ASP A 235 -12.57 -7.19 -11.98
C ASP A 235 -13.31 -6.39 -13.06
N ARG A 236 -12.91 -5.15 -13.31
CA ARG A 236 -13.47 -4.33 -14.40
C ARG A 236 -13.20 -4.93 -15.77
N ILE A 237 -12.02 -5.52 -15.99
CA ILE A 237 -11.67 -6.23 -17.22
C ILE A 237 -12.56 -7.45 -17.39
N LEU A 238 -12.64 -8.31 -16.38
CA LEU A 238 -13.44 -9.53 -16.42
C LEU A 238 -14.94 -9.23 -16.60
N ASP A 239 -15.47 -8.24 -15.89
CA ASP A 239 -16.85 -7.79 -16.03
C ASP A 239 -17.17 -7.25 -17.42
N HIS A 240 -16.25 -6.51 -18.05
CA HIS A 240 -16.45 -5.99 -19.38
C HIS A 240 -16.69 -7.12 -20.40
N PHE A 241 -15.89 -8.17 -20.36
CA PHE A 241 -16.03 -9.32 -21.26
C PHE A 241 -17.25 -10.19 -20.87
N ALA A 242 -17.49 -10.40 -19.59
CA ALA A 242 -18.65 -11.18 -19.10
C ALA A 242 -20.00 -10.56 -19.55
N ARG A 243 -20.13 -9.22 -19.58
CA ARG A 243 -21.35 -8.53 -20.07
C ARG A 243 -21.62 -8.73 -21.56
N ARG A 244 -20.65 -9.26 -22.29
CA ARG A 244 -20.74 -9.58 -23.73
C ARG A 244 -20.76 -11.09 -23.98
N ASP A 245 -21.02 -11.88 -22.91
CA ASP A 245 -20.98 -13.35 -22.94
C ASP A 245 -19.59 -13.93 -23.31
N LEU A 246 -18.53 -13.12 -23.20
CA LEU A 246 -17.15 -13.51 -23.45
C LEU A 246 -16.48 -13.93 -22.14
N LEU A 247 -16.69 -15.17 -21.71
CA LEU A 247 -16.17 -15.68 -20.45
C LEU A 247 -14.69 -16.09 -20.58
N MET A 248 -13.82 -15.19 -20.15
CA MET A 248 -12.38 -15.46 -20.06
C MET A 248 -12.10 -16.56 -19.03
N ARG A 249 -11.52 -17.68 -19.46
CA ARG A 249 -11.17 -18.81 -18.58
C ARG A 249 -9.67 -18.88 -18.40
N PRO A 250 -9.12 -18.39 -17.26
CA PRO A 250 -7.69 -18.41 -17.07
C PRO A 250 -7.17 -19.85 -16.87
N ARG A 251 -6.12 -20.17 -17.62
CA ARG A 251 -5.34 -21.42 -17.50
C ARG A 251 -4.11 -21.24 -16.61
N PHE A 252 -3.69 -19.98 -16.42
CA PHE A 252 -2.58 -19.59 -15.58
C PHE A 252 -2.97 -18.34 -14.78
N ARG A 253 -2.53 -18.26 -13.51
CA ARG A 253 -2.76 -17.11 -12.63
C ARG A 253 -1.48 -16.78 -11.88
N SER A 254 -1.12 -15.51 -11.84
CA SER A 254 0.05 -15.05 -11.10
C SER A 254 -0.14 -13.64 -10.53
N ASP A 255 0.44 -13.41 -9.38
CA ASP A 255 0.61 -12.08 -8.78
C ASP A 255 1.96 -11.43 -9.17
N ARG A 256 2.77 -12.12 -9.97
CA ARG A 256 4.06 -11.68 -10.47
C ARG A 256 4.00 -11.31 -11.94
N GLU A 257 4.17 -10.01 -12.23
CA GLU A 257 4.11 -9.47 -13.59
C GLU A 257 5.20 -10.04 -14.51
N ASP A 258 6.41 -10.26 -14.00
CA ASP A 258 7.52 -10.84 -14.76
C ASP A 258 7.20 -12.27 -15.27
N TRP A 259 6.52 -13.08 -14.44
CA TRP A 259 6.07 -14.40 -14.84
C TRP A 259 4.93 -14.34 -15.86
N VAL A 260 3.95 -13.45 -15.64
CA VAL A 260 2.85 -13.25 -16.60
C VAL A 260 3.40 -12.90 -17.98
N GLN A 261 4.25 -11.88 -18.05
CA GLN A 261 4.80 -11.40 -19.32
C GLN A 261 5.68 -12.45 -19.99
N ARG A 262 6.44 -13.25 -19.22
CA ARG A 262 7.28 -14.30 -19.77
C ARG A 262 6.45 -15.42 -20.41
N VAL A 263 5.42 -15.93 -19.70
CA VAL A 263 4.51 -16.96 -20.21
C VAL A 263 3.84 -16.51 -21.50
N VAL A 264 3.47 -15.22 -21.58
CA VAL A 264 2.86 -14.63 -22.80
C VAL A 264 3.87 -14.47 -23.93
N ALA A 265 5.07 -13.96 -23.64
CA ALA A 265 6.11 -13.76 -24.65
C ALA A 265 6.58 -15.09 -25.26
N ASP A 266 6.62 -16.17 -24.47
CA ASP A 266 6.97 -17.52 -24.91
C ASP A 266 5.84 -18.19 -25.75
N GLY A 267 4.70 -17.53 -25.93
CA GLY A 267 3.60 -17.97 -26.79
C GLY A 267 2.64 -18.97 -26.14
N HIS A 268 2.71 -19.19 -24.84
CA HIS A 268 1.87 -20.16 -24.14
C HIS A 268 0.47 -19.65 -23.80
N ALA A 269 0.26 -18.33 -23.81
CA ALA A 269 -1.00 -17.70 -23.48
C ALA A 269 -1.06 -16.24 -23.95
N ILE A 270 -2.22 -15.63 -23.76
CA ILE A 270 -2.45 -14.19 -23.93
C ILE A 270 -2.82 -13.56 -22.59
N CYS A 271 -2.66 -12.24 -22.44
CA CYS A 271 -3.15 -11.49 -21.28
C CYS A 271 -3.70 -10.13 -21.70
N ILE A 272 -4.37 -9.45 -20.75
CA ILE A 272 -4.73 -8.03 -20.90
C ILE A 272 -3.88 -7.24 -19.91
N LEU A 273 -3.13 -6.26 -20.41
CA LEU A 273 -2.19 -5.46 -19.61
C LEU A 273 -2.20 -4.00 -20.10
N PRO A 274 -1.67 -3.06 -19.28
CA PRO A 274 -1.47 -1.69 -19.72
C PRO A 274 -0.45 -1.62 -20.85
N GLU A 275 -0.68 -0.76 -21.83
CA GLU A 275 0.11 -0.69 -23.07
C GLU A 275 1.59 -0.32 -22.86
N ARG A 276 1.90 0.36 -21.73
CA ARG A 276 3.27 0.76 -21.37
C ARG A 276 3.95 -0.21 -20.38
N SER A 277 3.24 -1.29 -19.97
CA SER A 277 3.79 -2.28 -19.02
C SER A 277 4.76 -3.31 -19.60
N PRO A 278 4.77 -3.65 -20.92
CA PRO A 278 5.65 -4.67 -21.45
C PRO A 278 7.14 -4.38 -21.21
N THR A 279 7.83 -5.34 -20.62
CA THR A 279 9.28 -5.29 -20.35
C THR A 279 10.03 -6.48 -20.94
N VAL A 280 9.29 -7.55 -21.30
CA VAL A 280 9.88 -8.79 -21.81
C VAL A 280 9.95 -8.72 -23.35
N GLN A 281 11.16 -8.95 -23.89
CA GLN A 281 11.36 -9.04 -25.32
C GLN A 281 10.50 -10.14 -25.93
N GLY A 282 9.90 -9.88 -27.08
CA GLY A 282 9.00 -10.80 -27.78
C GLY A 282 7.53 -10.70 -27.37
N LEU A 283 7.19 -9.90 -26.35
CA LEU A 283 5.82 -9.53 -26.03
C LEU A 283 5.43 -8.29 -26.85
N VAL A 284 4.33 -8.39 -27.57
CA VAL A 284 3.73 -7.30 -28.33
C VAL A 284 2.31 -7.01 -27.87
N THR A 285 1.83 -5.80 -28.13
CA THR A 285 0.50 -5.37 -27.73
C THR A 285 -0.38 -5.08 -28.93
N ARG A 286 -1.71 -5.32 -28.78
CA ARG A 286 -2.73 -4.99 -29.77
C ARG A 286 -3.97 -4.42 -29.07
N PRO A 287 -4.58 -3.36 -29.64
CA PRO A 287 -5.88 -2.90 -29.16
C PRO A 287 -6.94 -3.98 -29.38
N ILE A 288 -7.96 -3.99 -28.52
CA ILE A 288 -9.09 -4.92 -28.59
C ILE A 288 -10.32 -4.12 -29.01
N ASP A 289 -11.03 -4.61 -30.06
CA ASP A 289 -12.21 -3.95 -30.59
C ASP A 289 -13.31 -3.79 -29.49
N GLY A 290 -13.85 -2.59 -29.40
CA GLY A 290 -14.89 -2.26 -28.44
C GLY A 290 -14.48 -2.37 -26.97
N PHE A 291 -13.18 -2.53 -26.65
CA PHE A 291 -12.66 -2.50 -25.29
C PHE A 291 -11.87 -1.22 -25.04
N VAL A 292 -12.51 -0.28 -24.32
CA VAL A 292 -11.88 0.99 -23.93
C VAL A 292 -11.82 1.03 -22.41
N LEU A 293 -10.67 0.71 -21.88
CA LEU A 293 -10.36 0.84 -20.46
C LEU A 293 -9.02 1.56 -20.33
N GLU A 294 -9.04 2.68 -19.64
CA GLU A 294 -7.87 3.52 -19.41
C GLU A 294 -7.61 3.67 -17.91
N ARG A 295 -6.36 3.91 -17.58
CA ARG A 295 -5.95 4.36 -16.25
C ARG A 295 -5.03 5.56 -16.35
N GLU A 296 -5.04 6.38 -15.32
CA GLU A 296 -4.07 7.46 -15.11
C GLU A 296 -3.06 6.99 -14.08
N VAL A 297 -1.77 7.02 -14.43
CA VAL A 297 -0.67 6.77 -13.48
C VAL A 297 -0.29 8.09 -12.84
N VAL A 298 -0.10 8.07 -11.54
CA VAL A 298 0.20 9.26 -10.73
C VAL A 298 1.40 9.00 -9.82
N ILE A 299 2.06 10.08 -9.40
CA ILE A 299 2.91 10.07 -8.22
C ILE A 299 2.18 10.76 -7.07
N ALA A 300 2.10 10.10 -5.93
CA ALA A 300 1.50 10.61 -4.71
C ALA A 300 2.59 10.85 -3.66
N THR A 301 2.58 12.03 -3.04
CA THR A 301 3.51 12.45 -1.97
C THR A 301 2.72 13.08 -0.83
N VAL A 302 3.32 13.20 0.37
CA VAL A 302 2.67 13.92 1.47
C VAL A 302 2.60 15.40 1.15
N SER A 303 1.42 16.02 1.38
CA SER A 303 1.22 17.44 1.09
C SER A 303 1.74 18.37 2.19
N GLY A 304 2.04 19.61 1.80
CA GLY A 304 2.33 20.73 2.69
C GLY A 304 3.74 20.74 3.27
N SER A 305 3.89 21.33 4.45
CA SER A 305 5.18 21.57 5.12
C SER A 305 5.88 20.31 5.62
N THR A 306 5.19 19.18 5.65
CA THR A 306 5.74 17.88 6.05
C THR A 306 6.59 17.23 4.96
N ALA A 307 6.42 17.62 3.69
CA ALA A 307 7.27 17.16 2.60
C ALA A 307 8.66 17.78 2.68
N THR A 308 9.70 16.95 2.56
CA THR A 308 11.09 17.46 2.44
C THR A 308 11.30 18.18 1.13
N VAL A 309 12.40 18.94 1.01
CA VAL A 309 12.75 19.64 -0.23
C VAL A 309 12.89 18.66 -1.40
N GLU A 310 13.47 17.49 -1.15
CA GLU A 310 13.69 16.45 -2.16
C GLU A 310 12.38 15.83 -2.64
N ILE A 311 11.42 15.59 -1.73
CA ILE A 311 10.08 15.10 -2.09
C ILE A 311 9.36 16.13 -2.98
N ARG A 312 9.43 17.40 -2.61
CA ARG A 312 8.85 18.48 -3.45
C ARG A 312 9.52 18.56 -4.82
N ASN A 313 10.86 18.47 -4.86
CA ASN A 313 11.60 18.54 -6.11
C ASN A 313 11.28 17.37 -7.04
N ILE A 314 11.19 16.12 -6.54
CA ILE A 314 10.81 14.97 -7.37
C ILE A 314 9.37 15.07 -7.87
N ALA A 315 8.44 15.58 -7.04
CA ALA A 315 7.06 15.83 -7.46
C ALA A 315 6.97 16.93 -8.53
N GLN A 316 7.73 18.02 -8.39
CA GLN A 316 7.81 19.09 -9.39
C GLN A 316 8.46 18.61 -10.68
N LEU A 317 9.53 17.81 -10.59
CA LEU A 317 10.16 17.21 -11.75
C LEU A 317 9.16 16.32 -12.48
N ALA A 318 8.45 15.44 -11.76
CA ALA A 318 7.45 14.57 -12.31
C ALA A 318 6.30 15.32 -13.02
N ALA A 319 5.89 16.48 -12.47
CA ALA A 319 4.82 17.31 -13.04
C ALA A 319 5.24 18.03 -14.35
N ARG A 320 6.53 18.30 -14.54
CA ARG A 320 7.06 18.97 -15.75
C ARG A 320 7.73 18.02 -16.75
N TYR A 321 7.91 16.76 -16.37
CA TYR A 321 8.54 15.77 -17.22
C TYR A 321 7.63 15.40 -18.40
N GLU A 322 8.18 15.29 -19.59
CA GLU A 322 7.44 14.85 -20.77
C GLU A 322 7.34 13.32 -20.78
N TRP A 323 6.22 12.83 -20.34
CA TRP A 323 5.91 11.39 -20.33
C TRP A 323 5.45 10.94 -21.71
N ASN A 324 6.35 10.39 -22.52
CA ASN A 324 6.13 9.97 -23.91
C ASN A 324 5.48 8.58 -24.02
#